data_bec0bf23647828ae3ddbbc13828e0a55
#
_entry.id   bec0bf23647828ae3ddbbc13828e0a55
#
_cell.length_a   1.000
_cell.length_b   1.000
_cell.length_c   1.000
_cell.angle_alpha   90.00
_cell.angle_beta   90.00
_cell.angle_gamma   90.00
#
_symmetry.space_group_name_H-M   'P 1'
#
loop_
_entity.id
_entity.type
_entity.pdbx_description
1 polymer ?
#
loop_
_entity_poly.entity_id
_entity_poly.type
_entity_poly.pdbx_seq_one_letter_code
_entity_poly.pdbx_strand_id
1 'polypeptide(L)'
;MVVLVSTPNKGANHMVHDLPLVSTIAVGFTAAFICGLIASKLRLSPIVGYLLAGICIGPFTPGVVADTHIAEQLSELGILLLMFGVGLHFSLRDLLNVWRIAVPGAIAQIAVATVLGWLVSSCWGWSLQAGLMLGLALSVASTVVLLRALEEHHLLQTNNGNIAIGWLIVEDIVMVLALVMIPALATMDGEVGNAHLINEIAVALGKVAAFVIFMVVVGKRALPWLLHVVARTRSRELFTLAVFAVAMGVAFGAALLFGISFALGAFFAGMMIRESDLSHEAAEKALPLQDAFAVLFFVAVGMLFNPETLLEQPIKVLEVVLIIMVGKAIASILIVLVFRYPLKTALVVSAGLAQIGEFSFILAGLGVSQGLLPEEGRDLILAGALISISLNPVCFHVSHVAYQWAARHFKKSPLFIFTEHDLAHLRQDEREALRELVILVGHGRVGKHISAHLQSAHIELVVIDANRERVEALREHGFHAIAGDASYDVTLHDAAIEKAMAIIVAVPNPYEARRIVETARGLKPGIKVLVRAHNDEEMRYFDEQG
;
A
#
# COMPACT_ATOMS: atom_id res chain seq x y z
N MET A 1 -18.99 38.07 -4.92
CA MET A 1 -19.38 38.95 -6.02
C MET A 1 -18.47 40.17 -5.99
N VAL A 2 -17.31 40.09 -6.63
CA VAL A 2 -16.58 41.26 -7.15
C VAL A 2 -15.82 40.74 -8.37
N VAL A 3 -16.39 41.06 -9.53
CA VAL A 3 -15.76 40.92 -10.81
C VAL A 3 -14.78 42.07 -10.95
N LEU A 4 -13.49 41.82 -10.80
CA LEU A 4 -12.47 42.72 -11.25
C LEU A 4 -12.15 42.37 -12.70
N VAL A 5 -12.88 43.00 -13.64
CA VAL A 5 -12.43 43.15 -15.00
C VAL A 5 -11.27 44.14 -14.99
N SER A 6 -10.04 43.65 -14.85
CA SER A 6 -8.84 44.45 -15.10
C SER A 6 -8.45 44.26 -16.57
N THR A 7 -8.33 45.36 -17.28
CA THR A 7 -7.71 45.46 -18.60
C THR A 7 -6.37 44.71 -18.63
N PRO A 8 -6.08 43.90 -19.65
CA PRO A 8 -4.85 43.09 -19.66
C PRO A 8 -3.64 44.00 -19.73
N ASN A 9 -2.88 44.01 -18.64
CA ASN A 9 -1.56 44.62 -18.60
C ASN A 9 -0.64 43.71 -19.43
N LYS A 10 -0.40 44.09 -20.68
CA LYS A 10 0.39 43.34 -21.66
C LYS A 10 1.81 42.96 -21.20
N GLY A 11 2.35 43.64 -20.19
CA GLY A 11 3.68 43.33 -19.63
C GLY A 11 3.69 42.23 -18.60
N ALA A 12 2.60 42.02 -17.84
CA ALA A 12 2.51 40.96 -16.82
C ALA A 12 2.21 39.58 -17.42
N ASN A 13 1.41 39.54 -18.52
CA ASN A 13 1.13 38.30 -19.22
C ASN A 13 2.36 37.67 -19.90
N HIS A 14 3.32 38.48 -20.40
CA HIS A 14 4.55 37.94 -21.00
C HIS A 14 5.45 37.24 -19.97
N MET A 15 5.58 37.77 -18.75
CA MET A 15 6.46 37.16 -17.71
C MET A 15 5.91 35.84 -17.17
N VAL A 16 4.60 35.62 -17.19
CA VAL A 16 3.99 34.35 -16.69
C VAL A 16 4.08 33.26 -17.76
N HIS A 17 4.05 33.61 -19.05
CA HIS A 17 4.25 32.65 -20.13
C HIS A 17 5.71 32.18 -20.29
N ASP A 18 6.69 32.95 -19.75
CA ASP A 18 8.11 32.61 -19.86
C ASP A 18 8.59 31.63 -18.77
N LEU A 19 7.74 31.23 -17.79
CA LEU A 19 8.08 30.32 -16.69
C LEU A 19 7.01 29.23 -16.49
N PRO A 20 6.79 28.35 -17.48
CA PRO A 20 5.70 27.37 -17.42
C PRO A 20 5.84 26.38 -16.26
N LEU A 21 7.07 26.01 -15.87
CA LEU A 21 7.32 25.12 -14.73
C LEU A 21 6.88 25.77 -13.41
N VAL A 22 7.28 27.01 -13.15
CA VAL A 22 6.98 27.73 -11.90
C VAL A 22 5.47 27.99 -11.80
N SER A 23 4.84 28.39 -12.90
CA SER A 23 3.39 28.63 -12.94
C SER A 23 2.60 27.34 -12.71
N THR A 24 2.97 26.22 -13.34
CA THR A 24 2.32 24.92 -13.15
C THR A 24 2.42 24.45 -11.70
N ILE A 25 3.60 24.55 -11.08
CA ILE A 25 3.79 24.16 -9.68
C ILE A 25 2.96 25.08 -8.76
N ALA A 26 3.04 26.40 -8.94
CA ALA A 26 2.34 27.37 -8.09
C ALA A 26 0.82 27.21 -8.17
N VAL A 27 0.29 27.09 -9.38
CA VAL A 27 -1.15 26.87 -9.62
C VAL A 27 -1.56 25.51 -9.09
N GLY A 28 -0.78 24.46 -9.36
CA GLY A 28 -1.04 23.10 -8.88
C GLY A 28 -1.13 23.02 -7.36
N PHE A 29 -0.14 23.55 -6.64
CA PHE A 29 -0.17 23.56 -5.17
C PHE A 29 -1.30 24.42 -4.60
N THR A 30 -1.55 25.61 -5.20
CA THR A 30 -2.61 26.49 -4.71
C THR A 30 -3.98 25.85 -4.89
N ALA A 31 -4.25 25.30 -6.06
CA ALA A 31 -5.51 24.60 -6.33
C ALA A 31 -5.67 23.36 -5.44
N ALA A 32 -4.60 22.55 -5.30
CA ALA A 32 -4.58 21.37 -4.43
C ALA A 32 -4.86 21.74 -2.97
N PHE A 33 -4.24 22.80 -2.46
CA PHE A 33 -4.47 23.26 -1.09
C PHE A 33 -5.93 23.68 -0.88
N ILE A 34 -6.49 24.48 -1.78
CA ILE A 34 -7.88 24.95 -1.67
C ILE A 34 -8.86 23.78 -1.74
N CYS A 35 -8.74 22.93 -2.77
CA CYS A 35 -9.63 21.80 -2.98
C CYS A 35 -9.45 20.73 -1.90
N GLY A 36 -8.21 20.47 -1.46
CA GLY A 36 -7.89 19.54 -0.38
C GLY A 36 -8.49 20.00 0.96
N LEU A 37 -8.44 21.31 1.25
CA LEU A 37 -9.05 21.87 2.44
C LEU A 37 -10.58 21.75 2.40
N ILE A 38 -11.20 21.98 1.24
CA ILE A 38 -12.64 21.81 1.04
C ILE A 38 -13.02 20.34 1.24
N ALA A 39 -12.31 19.41 0.60
CA ALA A 39 -12.53 17.97 0.75
C ALA A 39 -12.43 17.54 2.22
N SER A 40 -11.39 17.97 2.93
CA SER A 40 -11.19 17.69 4.35
C SER A 40 -12.34 18.22 5.23
N LYS A 41 -12.84 19.44 4.98
CA LYS A 41 -14.02 19.99 5.67
C LYS A 41 -15.29 19.20 5.39
N LEU A 42 -15.40 18.60 4.21
CA LEU A 42 -16.52 17.73 3.84
C LEU A 42 -16.34 16.28 4.36
N ARG A 43 -15.28 16.02 5.15
CA ARG A 43 -14.91 14.69 5.66
C ARG A 43 -14.59 13.68 4.55
N LEU A 44 -14.13 14.17 3.42
CA LEU A 44 -13.57 13.37 2.33
C LEU A 44 -12.05 13.32 2.46
N SER A 45 -11.43 12.31 1.85
CA SER A 45 -9.97 12.25 1.75
C SER A 45 -9.42 13.48 1.01
N PRO A 46 -8.34 14.13 1.49
CA PRO A 46 -7.68 15.23 0.78
C PRO A 46 -7.27 14.86 -0.66
N ILE A 47 -7.02 13.58 -0.94
CA ILE A 47 -6.69 13.06 -2.29
C ILE A 47 -7.80 13.40 -3.29
N VAL A 48 -9.06 13.30 -2.88
CA VAL A 48 -10.21 13.69 -3.72
C VAL A 48 -10.10 15.17 -4.10
N GLY A 49 -9.71 16.01 -3.13
CA GLY A 49 -9.49 17.44 -3.39
C GLY A 49 -8.35 17.69 -4.38
N TYR A 50 -7.25 16.92 -4.30
CA TYR A 50 -6.11 17.06 -5.22
C TYR A 50 -6.50 16.63 -6.66
N LEU A 51 -7.27 15.56 -6.81
CA LEU A 51 -7.80 15.13 -8.10
C LEU A 51 -8.75 16.19 -8.68
N LEU A 52 -9.66 16.72 -7.87
CA LEU A 52 -10.58 17.81 -8.30
C LEU A 52 -9.80 19.08 -8.68
N ALA A 53 -8.74 19.43 -7.96
CA ALA A 53 -7.86 20.53 -8.33
C ALA A 53 -7.29 20.32 -9.73
N GLY A 54 -6.81 19.10 -10.02
CA GLY A 54 -6.32 18.72 -11.35
C GLY A 54 -7.38 18.89 -12.43
N ILE A 55 -8.60 18.44 -12.21
CA ILE A 55 -9.73 18.64 -13.14
C ILE A 55 -9.97 20.13 -13.40
N CYS A 56 -9.96 20.95 -12.33
CA CYS A 56 -10.21 22.39 -12.45
C CYS A 56 -9.15 23.15 -13.25
N ILE A 57 -7.90 22.70 -13.24
CA ILE A 57 -6.77 23.34 -13.95
C ILE A 57 -6.33 22.55 -15.19
N GLY A 58 -7.03 21.47 -15.50
CA GLY A 58 -6.78 20.60 -16.65
C GLY A 58 -7.30 21.19 -17.96
N PRO A 59 -6.90 20.61 -19.11
CA PRO A 59 -7.24 21.10 -20.43
C PRO A 59 -8.74 20.99 -20.79
N PHE A 60 -9.49 20.16 -20.08
CA PHE A 60 -10.90 19.90 -20.35
C PHE A 60 -11.85 20.85 -19.58
N THR A 61 -11.31 21.71 -18.71
CA THR A 61 -12.10 22.68 -17.94
C THR A 61 -11.72 24.10 -18.36
N PRO A 62 -12.69 24.96 -18.71
CA PRO A 62 -12.38 26.33 -19.11
C PRO A 62 -11.81 27.12 -17.94
N GLY A 63 -10.65 27.76 -18.13
CA GLY A 63 -10.00 28.56 -17.10
C GLY A 63 -8.49 28.68 -17.27
N VAL A 64 -7.77 28.64 -16.14
CA VAL A 64 -6.30 28.61 -16.14
C VAL A 64 -5.87 27.16 -16.40
N VAL A 65 -5.27 26.94 -17.54
CA VAL A 65 -4.75 25.61 -17.93
C VAL A 65 -3.26 25.54 -17.55
N ALA A 66 -2.92 24.58 -16.68
CA ALA A 66 -1.54 24.23 -16.41
C ALA A 66 -0.94 23.40 -17.55
N ASP A 67 0.38 23.43 -17.69
CA ASP A 67 1.07 22.65 -18.73
C ASP A 67 1.02 21.15 -18.38
N THR A 68 0.30 20.38 -19.19
CA THR A 68 0.10 18.95 -18.97
C THR A 68 1.41 18.15 -19.06
N HIS A 69 2.33 18.53 -19.95
CA HIS A 69 3.60 17.84 -20.12
C HIS A 69 4.52 18.06 -18.89
N ILE A 70 4.52 19.28 -18.34
CA ILE A 70 5.24 19.57 -17.10
C ILE A 70 4.58 18.83 -15.91
N ALA A 71 3.25 18.81 -15.88
CA ALA A 71 2.53 18.08 -14.83
C ALA A 71 2.83 16.57 -14.86
N GLU A 72 2.92 15.94 -16.03
CA GLU A 72 3.34 14.55 -16.19
C GLU A 72 4.76 14.31 -15.65
N GLN A 73 5.74 15.16 -15.99
CA GLN A 73 7.10 15.04 -15.48
C GLN A 73 7.19 15.21 -13.96
N LEU A 74 6.43 16.15 -13.40
CA LEU A 74 6.33 16.34 -11.95
C LEU A 74 5.65 15.15 -11.26
N SER A 75 4.68 14.54 -11.93
CA SER A 75 4.03 13.31 -11.50
C SER A 75 5.01 12.15 -11.40
N GLU A 76 5.87 11.95 -12.41
CA GLU A 76 6.90 10.91 -12.39
C GLU A 76 7.87 11.08 -11.20
N LEU A 77 8.30 12.32 -10.93
CA LEU A 77 9.10 12.62 -9.74
C LEU A 77 8.33 12.32 -8.44
N GLY A 78 7.04 12.62 -8.42
CA GLY A 78 6.15 12.31 -7.31
C GLY A 78 6.08 10.81 -7.03
N ILE A 79 5.83 10.01 -8.05
CA ILE A 79 5.78 8.55 -7.96
C ILE A 79 7.13 7.99 -7.48
N LEU A 80 8.24 8.47 -8.04
CA LEU A 80 9.58 8.03 -7.66
C LEU A 80 9.85 8.25 -6.16
N LEU A 81 9.64 9.48 -5.67
CA LEU A 81 9.88 9.81 -4.27
C LEU A 81 8.93 9.06 -3.34
N LEU A 82 7.70 8.86 -3.77
CA LEU A 82 6.71 8.12 -3.03
C LEU A 82 7.10 6.64 -2.92
N MET A 83 7.50 6.01 -4.01
CA MET A 83 7.95 4.61 -4.01
C MET A 83 9.22 4.42 -3.17
N PHE A 84 10.12 5.40 -3.18
CA PHE A 84 11.27 5.40 -2.29
C PHE A 84 10.85 5.41 -0.82
N GLY A 85 9.92 6.27 -0.44
CA GLY A 85 9.36 6.33 0.92
C GLY A 85 8.68 5.02 1.33
N VAL A 86 7.89 4.42 0.42
CA VAL A 86 7.31 3.09 0.62
C VAL A 86 8.40 2.06 0.90
N GLY A 87 9.45 2.05 0.08
CA GLY A 87 10.59 1.15 0.28
C GLY A 87 11.26 1.33 1.64
N LEU A 88 11.37 2.56 2.15
CA LEU A 88 11.91 2.84 3.49
C LEU A 88 11.06 2.25 4.63
N HIS A 89 9.77 2.09 4.44
CA HIS A 89 8.88 1.49 5.43
C HIS A 89 8.77 -0.03 5.29
N PHE A 90 9.19 -0.60 4.16
CA PHE A 90 9.02 -2.00 3.83
C PHE A 90 10.33 -2.80 3.96
N SER A 91 10.28 -3.92 4.70
CA SER A 91 11.44 -4.81 4.84
C SER A 91 11.28 -6.08 3.97
N LEU A 92 12.41 -6.54 3.41
CA LEU A 92 12.43 -7.77 2.62
C LEU A 92 11.91 -8.99 3.42
N ARG A 93 12.11 -8.98 4.74
CA ARG A 93 11.62 -10.04 5.63
C ARG A 93 10.11 -10.04 5.73
N ASP A 94 9.49 -8.85 5.73
CA ASP A 94 8.05 -8.72 5.83
C ASP A 94 7.37 -9.23 4.55
N LEU A 95 7.97 -8.98 3.38
CA LEU A 95 7.54 -9.59 2.11
C LEU A 95 7.67 -11.12 2.14
N LEU A 96 8.81 -11.64 2.60
CA LEU A 96 9.03 -13.08 2.69
C LEU A 96 8.07 -13.76 3.68
N ASN A 97 7.57 -13.05 4.68
CA ASN A 97 6.59 -13.59 5.63
C ASN A 97 5.19 -13.75 5.00
N VAL A 98 4.84 -12.99 3.97
CA VAL A 98 3.51 -12.99 3.35
C VAL A 98 3.50 -13.55 1.92
N TRP A 99 4.65 -13.97 1.37
CA TRP A 99 4.78 -14.38 -0.03
C TRP A 99 3.84 -15.52 -0.43
N ARG A 100 3.54 -16.43 0.52
CA ARG A 100 2.67 -17.60 0.28
C ARG A 100 1.24 -17.23 -0.08
N ILE A 101 0.77 -16.09 0.39
CA ILE A 101 -0.55 -15.55 0.03
C ILE A 101 -0.44 -14.44 -1.01
N ALA A 102 0.56 -13.56 -0.90
CA ALA A 102 0.72 -12.40 -1.76
C ALA A 102 0.95 -12.79 -3.23
N VAL A 103 1.85 -13.74 -3.49
CA VAL A 103 2.18 -14.15 -4.87
C VAL A 103 1.00 -14.84 -5.57
N PRO A 104 0.46 -15.97 -5.07
CA PRO A 104 -0.65 -16.62 -5.76
C PRO A 104 -1.91 -15.77 -5.73
N GLY A 105 -2.10 -14.97 -4.69
CA GLY A 105 -3.25 -14.07 -4.55
C GLY A 105 -3.26 -12.97 -5.61
N ALA A 106 -2.14 -12.25 -5.77
CA ALA A 106 -2.01 -11.22 -6.79
C ALA A 106 -2.19 -11.78 -8.21
N ILE A 107 -1.54 -12.91 -8.52
CA ILE A 107 -1.67 -13.55 -9.84
C ILE A 107 -3.12 -13.96 -10.12
N ALA A 108 -3.80 -14.58 -9.15
CA ALA A 108 -5.18 -14.99 -9.30
C ALA A 108 -6.12 -13.78 -9.48
N GLN A 109 -5.92 -12.71 -8.70
CA GLN A 109 -6.73 -11.50 -8.80
C GLN A 109 -6.49 -10.77 -10.13
N ILE A 110 -5.24 -10.65 -10.60
CA ILE A 110 -4.92 -10.10 -11.93
C ILE A 110 -5.64 -10.91 -13.02
N ALA A 111 -5.58 -12.24 -12.95
CA ALA A 111 -6.26 -13.10 -13.91
C ALA A 111 -7.78 -12.88 -13.90
N VAL A 112 -8.41 -12.83 -12.72
CA VAL A 112 -9.87 -12.59 -12.59
C VAL A 112 -10.23 -11.21 -13.13
N ALA A 113 -9.51 -10.15 -12.77
CA ALA A 113 -9.78 -8.80 -13.25
C ALA A 113 -9.59 -8.69 -14.78
N THR A 114 -8.55 -9.34 -15.31
CA THR A 114 -8.31 -9.39 -16.77
C THR A 114 -9.44 -10.10 -17.50
N VAL A 115 -9.91 -11.22 -16.99
CA VAL A 115 -11.07 -11.95 -17.56
C VAL A 115 -12.35 -11.11 -17.48
N LEU A 116 -12.62 -10.46 -16.35
CA LEU A 116 -13.79 -9.59 -16.20
C LEU A 116 -13.75 -8.41 -17.18
N GLY A 117 -12.60 -7.74 -17.33
CA GLY A 117 -12.42 -6.66 -18.29
C GLY A 117 -12.62 -7.13 -19.75
N TRP A 118 -12.08 -8.30 -20.09
CA TRP A 118 -12.31 -8.92 -21.40
C TRP A 118 -13.78 -9.27 -21.63
N LEU A 119 -14.46 -9.89 -20.67
CA LEU A 119 -15.87 -10.24 -20.81
C LEU A 119 -16.75 -9.01 -21.05
N VAL A 120 -16.56 -7.96 -20.25
CA VAL A 120 -17.34 -6.73 -20.38
C VAL A 120 -17.04 -6.02 -21.69
N SER A 121 -15.78 -5.87 -22.08
CA SER A 121 -15.41 -5.23 -23.34
C SER A 121 -15.84 -6.02 -24.58
N SER A 122 -15.94 -7.35 -24.46
CA SER A 122 -16.51 -8.19 -25.51
C SER A 122 -17.99 -7.85 -25.77
N CYS A 123 -18.75 -7.48 -24.74
CA CYS A 123 -20.14 -7.00 -24.88
C CYS A 123 -20.19 -5.64 -25.62
N TRP A 124 -19.11 -4.85 -25.58
CA TRP A 124 -18.99 -3.60 -26.33
C TRP A 124 -18.51 -3.82 -27.79
N GLY A 125 -18.22 -5.06 -28.16
CA GLY A 125 -17.72 -5.41 -29.49
C GLY A 125 -16.23 -5.17 -29.69
N TRP A 126 -15.45 -5.04 -28.61
CA TRP A 126 -14.01 -4.85 -28.72
C TRP A 126 -13.26 -6.14 -29.03
N SER A 127 -12.07 -6.00 -29.60
CA SER A 127 -11.19 -7.14 -29.88
C SER A 127 -10.73 -7.84 -28.59
N LEU A 128 -10.32 -9.10 -28.73
CA LEU A 128 -9.73 -9.83 -27.60
C LEU A 128 -8.54 -9.09 -26.98
N GLN A 129 -7.68 -8.52 -27.82
CA GLN A 129 -6.50 -7.78 -27.41
C GLN A 129 -6.88 -6.53 -26.58
N ALA A 130 -7.84 -5.74 -27.07
CA ALA A 130 -8.33 -4.57 -26.37
C ALA A 130 -8.98 -4.93 -25.02
N GLY A 131 -9.74 -6.02 -24.98
CA GLY A 131 -10.35 -6.51 -23.76
C GLY A 131 -9.34 -7.00 -22.72
N LEU A 132 -8.32 -7.73 -23.15
CA LEU A 132 -7.23 -8.17 -22.26
C LEU A 132 -6.42 -6.98 -21.74
N MET A 133 -6.14 -5.99 -22.60
CA MET A 133 -5.46 -4.76 -22.19
C MET A 133 -6.28 -3.96 -21.16
N LEU A 134 -7.59 -3.79 -21.41
CA LEU A 134 -8.49 -3.15 -20.47
C LEU A 134 -8.45 -3.87 -19.13
N GLY A 135 -8.70 -5.18 -19.13
CA GLY A 135 -8.77 -5.97 -17.89
C GLY A 135 -7.45 -5.99 -17.12
N LEU A 136 -6.32 -6.08 -17.82
CA LEU A 136 -5.00 -6.00 -17.21
C LEU A 136 -4.77 -4.63 -16.58
N ALA A 137 -5.13 -3.53 -17.25
CA ALA A 137 -5.03 -2.18 -16.69
C ALA A 137 -5.94 -1.99 -15.47
N LEU A 138 -7.13 -2.61 -15.45
CA LEU A 138 -8.05 -2.54 -14.31
C LEU A 138 -7.60 -3.43 -13.13
N SER A 139 -6.67 -4.36 -13.34
CA SER A 139 -6.26 -5.30 -12.30
C SER A 139 -5.38 -4.68 -11.22
N VAL A 140 -4.62 -3.64 -11.53
CA VAL A 140 -3.58 -3.08 -10.63
C VAL A 140 -4.16 -2.08 -9.68
N ALA A 141 -3.89 -2.26 -8.39
CA ALA A 141 -4.27 -1.30 -7.38
C ALA A 141 -3.15 -0.22 -7.20
N SER A 142 -3.53 0.97 -6.74
CA SER A 142 -2.57 2.04 -6.41
C SER A 142 -1.91 1.77 -5.07
N THR A 143 -0.59 1.69 -5.10
CA THR A 143 0.22 1.57 -3.88
C THR A 143 0.09 2.80 -3.00
N VAL A 144 0.03 3.99 -3.60
CA VAL A 144 -0.14 5.27 -2.90
C VAL A 144 -1.44 5.34 -2.11
N VAL A 145 -2.54 5.00 -2.77
CA VAL A 145 -3.88 5.07 -2.16
C VAL A 145 -4.01 4.05 -1.04
N LEU A 146 -3.53 2.81 -1.28
CA LEU A 146 -3.57 1.78 -0.24
C LEU A 146 -2.75 2.17 0.99
N LEU A 147 -1.51 2.64 0.80
CA LEU A 147 -0.66 3.00 1.92
C LEU A 147 -1.26 4.11 2.76
N ARG A 148 -1.76 5.19 2.12
CA ARG A 148 -2.47 6.25 2.85
C ARG A 148 -3.69 5.73 3.60
N ALA A 149 -4.49 4.88 2.98
CA ALA A 149 -5.65 4.28 3.64
C ALA A 149 -5.23 3.39 4.83
N LEU A 150 -4.16 2.61 4.69
CA LEU A 150 -3.62 1.81 5.81
C LEU A 150 -3.04 2.68 6.93
N GLU A 151 -2.40 3.80 6.61
CA GLU A 151 -1.92 4.79 7.59
C GLU A 151 -3.08 5.43 8.35
N GLU A 152 -4.10 5.94 7.64
CA GLU A 152 -5.29 6.56 8.23
C GLU A 152 -6.04 5.61 9.18
N HIS A 153 -6.05 4.31 8.85
CA HIS A 153 -6.68 3.28 9.69
C HIS A 153 -5.72 2.60 10.68
N HIS A 154 -4.47 3.08 10.80
CA HIS A 154 -3.42 2.51 11.67
C HIS A 154 -3.14 1.01 11.41
N LEU A 155 -3.27 0.57 10.15
CA LEU A 155 -3.10 -0.83 9.74
C LEU A 155 -1.74 -1.12 9.10
N LEU A 156 -0.90 -0.10 8.86
CA LEU A 156 0.35 -0.21 8.08
C LEU A 156 1.31 -1.26 8.64
N GLN A 157 1.43 -1.34 9.97
CA GLN A 157 2.34 -2.26 10.65
C GLN A 157 1.66 -3.56 11.11
N THR A 158 0.42 -3.77 10.72
CA THR A 158 -0.33 -4.99 11.05
C THR A 158 -0.08 -6.09 10.02
N ASN A 159 -0.37 -7.35 10.38
CA ASN A 159 -0.30 -8.46 9.44
C ASN A 159 -1.20 -8.23 8.21
N ASN A 160 -2.38 -7.61 8.39
CA ASN A 160 -3.29 -7.28 7.31
C ASN A 160 -2.68 -6.26 6.33
N GLY A 161 -2.01 -5.23 6.88
CA GLY A 161 -1.26 -4.26 6.08
C GLY A 161 -0.11 -4.89 5.32
N ASN A 162 0.67 -5.75 5.98
CA ASN A 162 1.79 -6.46 5.36
C ASN A 162 1.33 -7.37 4.19
N ILE A 163 0.19 -8.06 4.34
CA ILE A 163 -0.41 -8.87 3.27
C ILE A 163 -0.82 -7.99 2.09
N ALA A 164 -1.53 -6.89 2.35
CA ALA A 164 -1.98 -5.97 1.31
C ALA A 164 -0.80 -5.32 0.56
N ILE A 165 0.23 -4.87 1.28
CA ILE A 165 1.45 -4.31 0.69
C ILE A 165 2.22 -5.36 -0.11
N GLY A 166 2.39 -6.57 0.45
CA GLY A 166 3.04 -7.67 -0.26
C GLY A 166 2.32 -8.04 -1.56
N TRP A 167 0.99 -7.98 -1.55
CA TRP A 167 0.15 -8.22 -2.74
C TRP A 167 0.40 -7.17 -3.82
N LEU A 168 0.41 -5.87 -3.45
CA LEU A 168 0.72 -4.79 -4.38
C LEU A 168 2.11 -4.90 -5.00
N ILE A 169 3.13 -5.24 -4.20
CA ILE A 169 4.49 -5.43 -4.74
C ILE A 169 4.51 -6.49 -5.83
N VAL A 170 3.76 -7.56 -5.65
CA VAL A 170 3.64 -8.61 -6.68
C VAL A 170 2.89 -8.08 -7.90
N GLU A 171 1.80 -7.31 -7.71
CA GLU A 171 1.10 -6.64 -8.80
C GLU A 171 2.05 -5.73 -9.59
N ASP A 172 2.83 -4.90 -8.90
CA ASP A 172 3.79 -3.98 -9.52
C ASP A 172 4.87 -4.74 -10.33
N ILE A 173 5.40 -5.85 -9.80
CA ILE A 173 6.35 -6.69 -10.53
C ILE A 173 5.71 -7.29 -11.78
N VAL A 174 4.48 -7.81 -11.69
CA VAL A 174 3.76 -8.36 -12.85
C VAL A 174 3.51 -7.27 -13.89
N MET A 175 3.21 -6.03 -13.46
CA MET A 175 2.98 -4.92 -14.38
C MET A 175 4.25 -4.48 -15.11
N VAL A 176 5.39 -4.45 -14.42
CA VAL A 176 6.68 -4.20 -15.07
C VAL A 176 6.94 -5.24 -16.16
N LEU A 177 6.67 -6.52 -15.88
CA LEU A 177 6.78 -7.58 -16.87
C LEU A 177 5.80 -7.37 -18.03
N ALA A 178 4.54 -7.00 -17.74
CA ALA A 178 3.53 -6.71 -18.76
C ALA A 178 3.95 -5.54 -19.66
N LEU A 179 4.48 -4.45 -19.10
CA LEU A 179 4.96 -3.30 -19.87
C LEU A 179 6.09 -3.65 -20.86
N VAL A 180 6.95 -4.60 -20.49
CA VAL A 180 8.01 -5.08 -21.40
C VAL A 180 7.45 -6.04 -22.45
N MET A 181 6.44 -6.84 -22.09
CA MET A 181 5.86 -7.85 -23.00
C MET A 181 4.88 -7.25 -24.01
N ILE A 182 4.14 -6.21 -23.69
CA ILE A 182 3.10 -5.63 -24.54
C ILE A 182 3.64 -5.17 -25.91
N PRO A 183 4.76 -4.42 -26.02
CA PRO A 183 5.34 -4.07 -27.32
C PRO A 183 5.74 -5.30 -28.15
N ALA A 184 6.27 -6.33 -27.50
CA ALA A 184 6.62 -7.58 -28.16
C ALA A 184 5.37 -8.33 -28.67
N LEU A 185 4.27 -8.28 -27.93
CA LEU A 185 2.98 -8.88 -28.34
C LEU A 185 2.32 -8.08 -29.48
N ALA A 186 2.46 -6.75 -29.50
CA ALA A 186 1.90 -5.89 -30.55
C ALA A 186 2.53 -6.13 -31.93
N THR A 187 3.79 -6.58 -32.00
CA THR A 187 4.49 -6.88 -33.25
C THR A 187 4.13 -8.26 -33.86
N MET A 188 3.27 -9.05 -33.19
CA MET A 188 2.95 -10.43 -33.58
C MET A 188 1.95 -10.58 -34.74
N ASP A 189 1.45 -9.52 -35.34
CA ASP A 189 0.58 -9.60 -36.56
C ASP A 189 1.30 -10.11 -37.80
N GLY A 190 2.56 -10.52 -37.70
CA GLY A 190 3.34 -11.12 -38.78
C GLY A 190 4.39 -12.10 -38.29
N GLU A 191 4.17 -13.40 -38.51
CA GLU A 191 5.13 -14.51 -38.59
C GLU A 191 6.29 -14.61 -37.55
N VAL A 192 6.24 -13.94 -36.38
CA VAL A 192 7.28 -14.06 -35.35
C VAL A 192 6.99 -15.30 -34.48
N GLY A 193 7.77 -16.33 -34.65
CA GLY A 193 7.57 -17.63 -34.00
C GLY A 193 7.64 -17.53 -32.46
N ASN A 194 6.93 -18.44 -31.77
CA ASN A 194 6.86 -18.58 -30.30
C ASN A 194 8.25 -18.53 -29.60
N ALA A 195 9.33 -18.84 -30.32
CA ALA A 195 10.70 -18.80 -29.81
C ALA A 195 11.19 -17.36 -29.54
N HIS A 196 10.78 -16.37 -30.33
CA HIS A 196 11.17 -14.96 -30.12
C HIS A 196 10.48 -14.40 -28.89
N LEU A 197 9.20 -14.67 -28.71
CA LEU A 197 8.42 -14.26 -27.54
C LEU A 197 9.00 -14.81 -26.24
N ILE A 198 9.32 -16.14 -26.22
CA ILE A 198 9.92 -16.77 -25.05
C ILE A 198 11.28 -16.14 -24.73
N ASN A 199 12.07 -15.81 -25.77
CA ASN A 199 13.37 -15.17 -25.57
C ASN A 199 13.22 -13.75 -25.00
N GLU A 200 12.29 -12.93 -25.48
CA GLU A 200 12.05 -11.58 -24.96
C GLU A 200 11.55 -11.60 -23.51
N ILE A 201 10.62 -12.50 -23.18
CA ILE A 201 10.17 -12.71 -21.81
C ILE A 201 11.35 -13.15 -20.91
N ALA A 202 12.16 -14.10 -21.38
CA ALA A 202 13.32 -14.57 -20.63
C ALA A 202 14.36 -13.46 -20.41
N VAL A 203 14.59 -12.60 -21.41
CA VAL A 203 15.48 -11.45 -21.29
C VAL A 203 14.91 -10.41 -20.30
N ALA A 204 13.61 -10.12 -20.36
CA ALA A 204 12.96 -9.19 -19.44
C ALA A 204 13.03 -9.70 -17.99
N LEU A 205 12.67 -10.97 -17.77
CA LEU A 205 12.81 -11.62 -16.46
C LEU A 205 14.25 -11.65 -15.99
N GLY A 206 15.19 -11.93 -16.91
CA GLY A 206 16.63 -11.91 -16.64
C GLY A 206 17.12 -10.54 -16.19
N LYS A 207 16.64 -9.45 -16.82
CA LYS A 207 16.97 -8.06 -16.43
C LYS A 207 16.45 -7.71 -15.04
N VAL A 208 15.19 -8.05 -14.74
CA VAL A 208 14.60 -7.85 -13.40
C VAL A 208 15.35 -8.67 -12.36
N ALA A 209 15.60 -9.95 -12.63
CA ALA A 209 16.36 -10.81 -11.72
C ALA A 209 17.79 -10.28 -11.49
N ALA A 210 18.47 -9.83 -12.55
CA ALA A 210 19.82 -9.25 -12.45
C ALA A 210 19.80 -7.97 -11.60
N PHE A 211 18.79 -7.09 -11.76
CA PHE A 211 18.62 -5.92 -10.92
C PHE A 211 18.39 -6.27 -9.45
N VAL A 212 17.47 -7.18 -9.17
CA VAL A 212 17.18 -7.63 -7.80
C VAL A 212 18.44 -8.23 -7.14
N ILE A 213 19.15 -9.10 -7.86
CA ILE A 213 20.42 -9.68 -7.37
C ILE A 213 21.45 -8.57 -7.13
N PHE A 214 21.59 -7.63 -8.06
CA PHE A 214 22.50 -6.49 -7.89
C PHE A 214 22.14 -5.68 -6.66
N MET A 215 20.87 -5.34 -6.45
CA MET A 215 20.42 -4.58 -5.28
C MET A 215 20.63 -5.35 -3.97
N VAL A 216 20.36 -6.65 -3.93
CA VAL A 216 20.58 -7.48 -2.73
C VAL A 216 22.06 -7.66 -2.42
N VAL A 217 22.92 -7.83 -3.43
CA VAL A 217 24.36 -8.09 -3.23
C VAL A 217 25.15 -6.79 -3.02
N VAL A 218 24.94 -5.81 -3.89
CA VAL A 218 25.67 -4.54 -3.91
C VAL A 218 24.90 -3.46 -3.16
N GLY A 219 23.64 -3.23 -3.51
CA GLY A 219 22.81 -2.16 -2.95
C GLY A 219 22.69 -2.24 -1.44
N LYS A 220 22.42 -3.43 -0.90
CA LYS A 220 22.30 -3.67 0.55
C LYS A 220 23.54 -3.28 1.36
N ARG A 221 24.71 -3.24 0.75
CA ARG A 221 25.97 -2.84 1.40
C ARG A 221 26.40 -1.44 1.04
N ALA A 222 26.32 -1.08 -0.24
CA ALA A 222 26.83 0.19 -0.76
C ALA A 222 25.97 1.38 -0.31
N LEU A 223 24.63 1.26 -0.32
CA LEU A 223 23.75 2.37 0.03
C LEU A 223 23.83 2.74 1.51
N PRO A 224 23.72 1.81 2.47
CA PRO A 224 23.95 2.13 3.88
C PRO A 224 25.35 2.66 4.18
N TRP A 225 26.39 2.07 3.55
CA TRP A 225 27.76 2.56 3.69
C TRP A 225 27.90 4.00 3.24
N LEU A 226 27.35 4.35 2.07
CA LEU A 226 27.35 5.72 1.56
C LEU A 226 26.71 6.70 2.54
N LEU A 227 25.51 6.36 3.04
CA LEU A 227 24.80 7.19 4.02
C LEU A 227 25.61 7.34 5.33
N HIS A 228 26.25 6.28 5.81
CA HIS A 228 27.13 6.35 6.98
C HIS A 228 28.35 7.26 6.76
N VAL A 229 28.95 7.24 5.57
CA VAL A 229 30.07 8.14 5.22
C VAL A 229 29.60 9.60 5.27
N VAL A 230 28.42 9.88 4.71
CA VAL A 230 27.84 11.22 4.70
C VAL A 230 27.41 11.65 6.11
N ALA A 231 26.79 10.78 6.89
CA ALA A 231 26.38 11.08 8.27
C ALA A 231 27.56 11.49 9.17
N ARG A 232 28.76 10.94 8.94
CA ARG A 232 29.99 11.32 9.65
C ARG A 232 30.41 12.76 9.42
N THR A 233 29.98 13.38 8.32
CA THR A 233 30.26 14.81 8.04
C THR A 233 29.47 15.75 8.95
N ARG A 234 28.42 15.25 9.63
CA ARG A 234 27.48 16.01 10.47
C ARG A 234 26.75 17.15 9.73
N SER A 235 26.78 17.17 8.40
CA SER A 235 26.02 18.13 7.58
C SER A 235 24.63 17.59 7.30
N ARG A 236 23.60 18.26 7.81
CA ARG A 236 22.20 17.92 7.55
C ARG A 236 21.84 18.06 6.07
N GLU A 237 22.35 19.10 5.42
CA GLU A 237 22.11 19.38 4.00
C GLU A 237 22.69 18.26 3.12
N LEU A 238 23.95 17.87 3.39
CA LEU A 238 24.63 16.82 2.64
C LEU A 238 23.95 15.47 2.84
N PHE A 239 23.46 15.18 4.05
CA PHE A 239 22.72 13.95 4.33
C PHE A 239 21.38 13.90 3.56
N THR A 240 20.61 15.00 3.58
CA THR A 240 19.37 15.12 2.81
C THR A 240 19.64 14.96 1.31
N LEU A 241 20.66 15.64 0.78
CA LEU A 241 21.05 15.49 -0.62
C LEU A 241 21.44 14.05 -0.96
N ALA A 242 22.17 13.36 -0.08
CA ALA A 242 22.57 11.97 -0.29
C ALA A 242 21.37 11.03 -0.35
N VAL A 243 20.35 11.23 0.50
CA VAL A 243 19.11 10.45 0.47
C VAL A 243 18.42 10.59 -0.89
N PHE A 244 18.26 11.82 -1.39
CA PHE A 244 17.66 12.05 -2.71
C PHE A 244 18.54 11.57 -3.86
N ALA A 245 19.84 11.76 -3.78
CA ALA A 245 20.80 11.27 -4.78
C ALA A 245 20.74 9.73 -4.89
N VAL A 246 20.60 9.03 -3.77
CA VAL A 246 20.42 7.57 -3.76
C VAL A 246 19.07 7.19 -4.37
N ALA A 247 17.96 7.82 -3.95
CA ALA A 247 16.64 7.53 -4.47
C ALA A 247 16.58 7.70 -6.00
N MET A 248 16.98 8.89 -6.48
CA MET A 248 16.95 9.21 -7.91
C MET A 248 18.01 8.47 -8.71
N GLY A 249 19.23 8.35 -8.17
CA GLY A 249 20.35 7.68 -8.85
C GLY A 249 20.10 6.18 -9.06
N VAL A 250 19.55 5.50 -8.07
CA VAL A 250 19.18 4.08 -8.21
C VAL A 250 18.00 3.91 -9.16
N ALA A 251 16.97 4.78 -9.06
CA ALA A 251 15.83 4.76 -9.97
C ALA A 251 16.26 4.96 -11.43
N PHE A 252 17.08 5.98 -11.68
CA PHE A 252 17.61 6.28 -13.01
C PHE A 252 18.54 5.16 -13.52
N GLY A 253 19.42 4.64 -12.65
CA GLY A 253 20.29 3.52 -12.97
C GLY A 253 19.51 2.23 -13.30
N ALA A 254 18.43 1.95 -12.57
CA ALA A 254 17.54 0.82 -12.84
C ALA A 254 16.89 0.92 -14.23
N ALA A 255 16.41 2.10 -14.58
CA ALA A 255 15.81 2.34 -15.90
C ALA A 255 16.85 2.25 -17.03
N LEU A 256 18.01 2.89 -16.86
CA LEU A 256 19.03 2.96 -17.92
C LEU A 256 19.72 1.63 -18.15
N LEU A 257 20.10 0.92 -17.09
CA LEU A 257 20.94 -0.29 -17.18
C LEU A 257 20.10 -1.57 -17.34
N PHE A 258 18.93 -1.62 -16.72
CA PHE A 258 18.10 -2.83 -16.69
C PHE A 258 16.76 -2.67 -17.44
N GLY A 259 16.39 -1.45 -17.86
CA GLY A 259 15.11 -1.19 -18.51
C GLY A 259 13.90 -1.36 -17.60
N ILE A 260 14.07 -1.07 -16.29
CA ILE A 260 13.04 -1.22 -15.26
C ILE A 260 12.43 0.17 -14.97
N SER A 261 11.19 0.23 -14.50
CA SER A 261 10.54 1.50 -14.17
C SER A 261 11.30 2.27 -13.07
N PHE A 262 11.28 3.61 -13.15
CA PHE A 262 11.85 4.49 -12.13
C PHE A 262 11.26 4.20 -10.73
N ALA A 263 9.96 3.95 -10.68
CA ALA A 263 9.23 3.64 -9.46
C ALA A 263 9.79 2.40 -8.74
N LEU A 264 9.99 1.31 -9.49
CA LEU A 264 10.53 0.07 -8.92
C LEU A 264 12.00 0.25 -8.46
N GLY A 265 12.82 0.97 -9.22
CA GLY A 265 14.18 1.31 -8.83
C GLY A 265 14.25 2.09 -7.51
N ALA A 266 13.41 3.12 -7.38
CA ALA A 266 13.29 3.92 -6.16
C ALA A 266 12.81 3.09 -4.96
N PHE A 267 11.81 2.22 -5.15
CA PHE A 267 11.31 1.31 -4.12
C PHE A 267 12.43 0.40 -3.57
N PHE A 268 13.21 -0.22 -4.45
CA PHE A 268 14.33 -1.06 -4.01
C PHE A 268 15.44 -0.25 -3.31
N ALA A 269 15.68 0.99 -3.74
CA ALA A 269 16.62 1.89 -3.04
C ALA A 269 16.17 2.13 -1.59
N GLY A 270 14.91 2.47 -1.40
CA GLY A 270 14.31 2.66 -0.07
C GLY A 270 14.38 1.38 0.77
N MET A 271 14.02 0.23 0.19
CA MET A 271 14.06 -1.08 0.85
C MET A 271 15.48 -1.46 1.32
N MET A 272 16.50 -1.16 0.52
CA MET A 272 17.90 -1.43 0.92
C MET A 272 18.35 -0.50 2.06
N ILE A 273 17.91 0.76 2.08
CA ILE A 273 18.20 1.69 3.18
C ILE A 273 17.45 1.30 4.45
N ARG A 274 16.26 0.72 4.33
CA ARG A 274 15.46 0.22 5.47
C ARG A 274 16.23 -0.75 6.35
N GLU A 275 17.11 -1.56 5.76
CA GLU A 275 17.95 -2.51 6.48
C GLU A 275 19.11 -1.84 7.27
N SER A 276 19.30 -0.50 7.14
CA SER A 276 20.34 0.26 7.83
C SER A 276 19.83 0.94 9.10
N ASP A 277 20.75 1.24 10.02
CA ASP A 277 20.46 1.98 11.25
C ASP A 277 20.02 3.43 10.99
N LEU A 278 20.32 3.97 9.79
CA LEU A 278 19.97 5.33 9.37
C LEU A 278 18.61 5.41 8.65
N SER A 279 17.85 4.31 8.60
CA SER A 279 16.56 4.24 7.89
C SER A 279 15.55 5.28 8.39
N HIS A 280 15.50 5.49 9.70
CA HIS A 280 14.57 6.44 10.32
C HIS A 280 14.91 7.89 9.95
N GLU A 281 16.19 8.24 10.02
CA GLU A 281 16.68 9.60 9.64
C GLU A 281 16.49 9.85 8.13
N ALA A 282 16.74 8.84 7.29
CA ALA A 282 16.48 8.94 5.85
C ALA A 282 15.00 9.15 5.53
N ALA A 283 14.10 8.43 6.21
CA ALA A 283 12.65 8.59 6.08
C ALA A 283 12.21 9.99 6.49
N GLU A 284 12.66 10.50 7.64
CA GLU A 284 12.34 11.85 8.14
C GLU A 284 12.72 12.95 7.15
N LYS A 285 13.83 12.76 6.41
CA LYS A 285 14.26 13.72 5.38
C LYS A 285 13.51 13.58 4.06
N ALA A 286 13.07 12.37 3.71
CA ALA A 286 12.37 12.11 2.46
C ALA A 286 10.89 12.51 2.51
N LEU A 287 10.20 12.28 3.65
CA LEU A 287 8.76 12.45 3.80
C LEU A 287 8.22 13.82 3.35
N PRO A 288 8.79 14.99 3.74
CA PRO A 288 8.20 16.28 3.37
C PRO A 288 8.18 16.52 1.86
N LEU A 289 9.22 16.08 1.16
CA LEU A 289 9.30 16.24 -0.29
C LEU A 289 8.43 15.20 -1.01
N GLN A 290 8.39 13.98 -0.50
CA GLN A 290 7.48 12.93 -0.94
C GLN A 290 6.03 13.41 -0.90
N ASP A 291 5.59 13.99 0.21
CA ASP A 291 4.22 14.48 0.37
C ASP A 291 3.89 15.60 -0.63
N ALA A 292 4.80 16.55 -0.81
CA ALA A 292 4.61 17.64 -1.76
C ALA A 292 4.47 17.12 -3.20
N PHE A 293 5.35 16.23 -3.63
CA PHE A 293 5.30 15.69 -4.98
C PHE A 293 4.17 14.67 -5.19
N ALA A 294 3.73 13.96 -4.14
CA ALA A 294 2.54 13.13 -4.21
C ALA A 294 1.28 13.96 -4.49
N VAL A 295 1.17 15.16 -3.94
CA VAL A 295 0.09 16.09 -4.28
C VAL A 295 0.12 16.45 -5.77
N LEU A 296 1.29 16.78 -6.33
CA LEU A 296 1.42 17.10 -7.76
C LEU A 296 1.09 15.91 -8.65
N PHE A 297 1.41 14.68 -8.23
CA PHE A 297 0.98 13.46 -8.91
C PHE A 297 -0.54 13.37 -9.02
N PHE A 298 -1.27 13.53 -7.91
CA PHE A 298 -2.74 13.47 -7.96
C PHE A 298 -3.36 14.61 -8.78
N VAL A 299 -2.77 15.80 -8.74
CA VAL A 299 -3.19 16.92 -9.60
C VAL A 299 -2.99 16.57 -11.08
N ALA A 300 -1.83 16.02 -11.44
CA ALA A 300 -1.55 15.62 -12.82
C ALA A 300 -2.53 14.54 -13.31
N VAL A 301 -2.83 13.53 -12.50
CA VAL A 301 -3.85 12.52 -12.81
C VAL A 301 -5.23 13.16 -13.03
N GLY A 302 -5.61 14.12 -12.18
CA GLY A 302 -6.86 14.86 -12.35
C GLY A 302 -6.92 15.67 -13.67
N MET A 303 -5.78 16.25 -14.11
CA MET A 303 -5.72 17.01 -15.36
C MET A 303 -5.95 16.16 -16.63
N LEU A 304 -5.61 14.87 -16.58
CA LEU A 304 -5.80 13.94 -17.71
C LEU A 304 -7.25 13.48 -17.88
N PHE A 305 -8.10 13.75 -16.90
CA PHE A 305 -9.47 13.29 -16.91
C PHE A 305 -10.37 14.18 -17.77
N ASN A 306 -11.05 13.57 -18.77
CA ASN A 306 -12.10 14.23 -19.55
C ASN A 306 -13.48 14.02 -18.90
N PRO A 307 -14.10 15.04 -18.30
CA PRO A 307 -15.41 14.92 -17.66
C PRO A 307 -16.55 14.53 -18.61
N GLU A 308 -16.42 14.81 -19.91
CA GLU A 308 -17.43 14.48 -20.93
C GLU A 308 -17.67 12.97 -21.00
N THR A 309 -16.64 12.15 -20.78
CA THR A 309 -16.75 10.68 -20.79
C THR A 309 -17.79 10.16 -19.78
N LEU A 310 -17.97 10.84 -18.63
CA LEU A 310 -19.00 10.48 -17.65
C LEU A 310 -20.43 10.72 -18.19
N LEU A 311 -20.60 11.70 -19.06
CA LEU A 311 -21.91 12.09 -19.62
C LEU A 311 -22.24 11.28 -20.87
N GLU A 312 -21.25 11.01 -21.70
CA GLU A 312 -21.44 10.30 -22.97
C GLU A 312 -21.56 8.79 -22.81
N GLN A 313 -20.84 8.21 -21.83
CA GLN A 313 -20.74 6.76 -21.67
C GLN A 313 -20.95 6.28 -20.21
N PRO A 314 -22.02 6.72 -19.53
CA PRO A 314 -22.20 6.45 -18.09
C PRO A 314 -22.30 4.95 -17.77
N ILE A 315 -22.85 4.14 -18.68
CA ILE A 315 -23.00 2.70 -18.47
C ILE A 315 -21.64 2.02 -18.49
N LYS A 316 -20.77 2.32 -19.47
CA LYS A 316 -19.42 1.72 -19.54
C LYS A 316 -18.56 2.15 -18.36
N VAL A 317 -18.65 3.42 -17.94
CA VAL A 317 -17.98 3.90 -16.73
C VAL A 317 -18.46 3.13 -15.50
N LEU A 318 -19.78 2.93 -15.35
CA LEU A 318 -20.33 2.14 -14.24
C LEU A 318 -19.83 0.69 -14.26
N GLU A 319 -19.80 0.05 -15.43
CA GLU A 319 -19.30 -1.32 -15.58
C GLU A 319 -17.82 -1.43 -15.19
N VAL A 320 -16.98 -0.48 -15.63
CA VAL A 320 -15.57 -0.40 -15.24
C VAL A 320 -15.42 -0.21 -13.74
N VAL A 321 -16.17 0.72 -13.14
CA VAL A 321 -16.16 0.94 -11.69
C VAL A 321 -16.61 -0.30 -10.92
N LEU A 322 -17.62 -1.02 -11.42
CA LEU A 322 -18.07 -2.28 -10.82
C LEU A 322 -16.99 -3.37 -10.89
N ILE A 323 -16.24 -3.48 -11.99
CA ILE A 323 -15.10 -4.42 -12.06
C ILE A 323 -14.07 -4.05 -11.00
N ILE A 324 -13.68 -2.78 -10.91
CA ILE A 324 -12.64 -2.31 -9.99
C ILE A 324 -13.07 -2.50 -8.52
N MET A 325 -14.24 -2.00 -8.16
CA MET A 325 -14.67 -1.91 -6.76
C MET A 325 -15.36 -3.17 -6.25
N VAL A 326 -16.11 -3.87 -7.11
CA VAL A 326 -16.88 -5.05 -6.70
C VAL A 326 -16.21 -6.33 -7.18
N GLY A 327 -15.86 -6.42 -8.46
CA GLY A 327 -15.26 -7.61 -9.05
C GLY A 327 -13.93 -7.97 -8.38
N LYS A 328 -12.99 -7.02 -8.29
CA LYS A 328 -11.71 -7.21 -7.61
C LYS A 328 -11.88 -7.48 -6.11
N ALA A 329 -12.79 -6.76 -5.45
CA ALA A 329 -13.04 -6.96 -4.03
C ALA A 329 -13.56 -8.37 -3.73
N ILE A 330 -14.54 -8.86 -4.48
CA ILE A 330 -15.06 -10.23 -4.33
C ILE A 330 -13.95 -11.25 -4.61
N ALA A 331 -13.18 -11.08 -5.68
CA ALA A 331 -12.06 -11.96 -6.01
C ALA A 331 -11.05 -12.02 -4.86
N SER A 332 -10.62 -10.87 -4.33
CA SER A 332 -9.68 -10.77 -3.23
C SER A 332 -10.22 -11.40 -1.94
N ILE A 333 -11.50 -11.16 -1.60
CA ILE A 333 -12.15 -11.82 -0.44
C ILE A 333 -12.10 -13.34 -0.60
N LEU A 334 -12.54 -13.86 -1.75
CA LEU A 334 -12.58 -15.31 -1.99
C LEU A 334 -11.18 -15.92 -1.92
N ILE A 335 -10.19 -15.28 -2.54
CA ILE A 335 -8.81 -15.76 -2.53
C ILE A 335 -8.28 -15.83 -1.09
N VAL A 336 -8.41 -14.74 -0.31
CA VAL A 336 -7.92 -14.68 1.08
C VAL A 336 -8.60 -15.74 1.94
N LEU A 337 -9.91 -15.98 1.74
CA LEU A 337 -10.65 -17.02 2.46
C LEU A 337 -10.22 -18.44 2.04
N VAL A 338 -9.92 -18.68 0.76
CA VAL A 338 -9.39 -19.97 0.27
C VAL A 338 -8.04 -20.29 0.93
N PHE A 339 -7.21 -19.26 1.15
CA PHE A 339 -5.96 -19.40 1.91
C PHE A 339 -6.18 -19.48 3.43
N ARG A 340 -7.44 -19.59 3.89
CA ARG A 340 -7.83 -19.75 5.29
C ARG A 340 -7.38 -18.60 6.20
N TYR A 341 -7.32 -17.38 5.68
CA TYR A 341 -7.12 -16.18 6.50
C TYR A 341 -8.46 -15.66 7.05
N PRO A 342 -8.44 -14.89 8.14
CA PRO A 342 -9.64 -14.35 8.77
C PRO A 342 -10.48 -13.50 7.82
N LEU A 343 -11.79 -13.49 8.01
CA LEU A 343 -12.69 -12.60 7.28
C LEU A 343 -12.29 -11.12 7.44
N LYS A 344 -11.79 -10.71 8.60
CA LYS A 344 -11.28 -9.35 8.83
C LYS A 344 -10.13 -9.03 7.87
N THR A 345 -9.17 -9.94 7.71
CA THR A 345 -8.06 -9.81 6.75
C THR A 345 -8.58 -9.73 5.32
N ALA A 346 -9.51 -10.62 4.95
CA ALA A 346 -10.11 -10.63 3.62
C ALA A 346 -10.79 -9.30 3.28
N LEU A 347 -11.56 -8.74 4.21
CA LEU A 347 -12.27 -7.49 4.04
C LEU A 347 -11.33 -6.26 3.99
N VAL A 348 -10.28 -6.23 4.82
CA VAL A 348 -9.29 -5.14 4.81
C VAL A 348 -8.47 -5.15 3.53
N VAL A 349 -7.95 -6.32 3.12
CA VAL A 349 -7.17 -6.45 1.88
C VAL A 349 -8.03 -6.09 0.67
N SER A 350 -9.27 -6.61 0.61
CA SER A 350 -10.17 -6.31 -0.52
C SER A 350 -10.54 -4.84 -0.61
N ALA A 351 -10.79 -4.15 0.52
CA ALA A 351 -11.08 -2.72 0.54
C ALA A 351 -9.90 -1.89 0.03
N GLY A 352 -8.68 -2.26 0.41
CA GLY A 352 -7.46 -1.62 -0.07
C GLY A 352 -7.23 -1.79 -1.57
N LEU A 353 -7.52 -2.98 -2.11
CA LEU A 353 -7.36 -3.32 -3.52
C LEU A 353 -8.53 -2.88 -4.42
N ALA A 354 -9.64 -2.38 -3.86
CA ALA A 354 -10.84 -1.95 -4.59
C ALA A 354 -10.68 -0.62 -5.33
N GLN A 355 -9.53 -0.35 -5.90
CA GLN A 355 -9.19 0.85 -6.65
C GLN A 355 -8.06 0.51 -7.66
N ILE A 356 -7.73 1.43 -8.60
CA ILE A 356 -6.63 1.28 -9.55
C ILE A 356 -5.64 2.44 -9.46
N GLY A 357 -4.44 2.24 -10.00
CA GLY A 357 -3.32 3.15 -9.79
C GLY A 357 -2.63 3.63 -11.06
N GLU A 358 -1.45 4.20 -10.85
CA GLU A 358 -0.61 4.80 -11.89
C GLU A 358 -0.20 3.82 -12.99
N PHE A 359 0.06 2.56 -12.66
CA PHE A 359 0.39 1.55 -13.67
C PHE A 359 -0.75 1.31 -14.65
N SER A 360 -2.01 1.49 -14.21
CA SER A 360 -3.18 1.42 -15.10
C SER A 360 -3.11 2.48 -16.20
N PHE A 361 -2.65 3.68 -15.87
CA PHE A 361 -2.51 4.79 -16.83
C PHE A 361 -1.36 4.54 -17.80
N ILE A 362 -0.22 4.05 -17.31
CA ILE A 362 0.94 3.71 -18.13
C ILE A 362 0.56 2.59 -19.12
N LEU A 363 -0.13 1.55 -18.64
CA LEU A 363 -0.63 0.46 -19.49
C LEU A 363 -1.64 0.96 -20.53
N ALA A 364 -2.56 1.84 -20.13
CA ALA A 364 -3.54 2.44 -21.04
C ALA A 364 -2.85 3.27 -22.13
N GLY A 365 -1.89 4.13 -21.75
CA GLY A 365 -1.11 4.93 -22.68
C GLY A 365 -0.30 4.07 -23.66
N LEU A 366 0.38 3.04 -23.14
CA LEU A 366 1.10 2.08 -23.97
C LEU A 366 0.16 1.31 -24.91
N GLY A 367 -0.98 0.84 -24.39
CA GLY A 367 -1.99 0.13 -25.18
C GLY A 367 -2.52 0.97 -26.33
N VAL A 368 -2.79 2.26 -26.10
CA VAL A 368 -3.22 3.20 -27.12
C VAL A 368 -2.10 3.45 -28.14
N SER A 369 -0.87 3.71 -27.69
CA SER A 369 0.27 3.97 -28.57
C SER A 369 0.63 2.79 -29.47
N GLN A 370 0.36 1.56 -29.04
CA GLN A 370 0.56 0.33 -29.80
C GLN A 370 -0.67 -0.12 -30.59
N GLY A 371 -1.78 0.65 -30.57
CA GLY A 371 -3.03 0.30 -31.26
C GLY A 371 -3.78 -0.91 -30.66
N LEU A 372 -3.38 -1.37 -29.48
CA LEU A 372 -4.01 -2.50 -28.77
C LEU A 372 -5.24 -2.10 -27.97
N LEU A 373 -5.34 -0.83 -27.57
CA LEU A 373 -6.45 -0.27 -26.79
C LEU A 373 -6.99 0.96 -27.51
N PRO A 374 -8.31 1.13 -27.69
CA PRO A 374 -8.87 2.37 -28.22
C PRO A 374 -8.70 3.52 -27.22
N GLU A 375 -8.69 4.78 -27.71
CA GLU A 375 -8.62 5.97 -26.83
C GLU A 375 -9.74 6.01 -25.79
N GLU A 376 -10.94 5.60 -26.19
CA GLU A 376 -12.08 5.40 -25.30
C GLU A 376 -11.72 4.52 -24.09
N GLY A 377 -10.93 3.48 -24.28
CA GLY A 377 -10.48 2.59 -23.21
C GLY A 377 -9.60 3.30 -22.19
N ARG A 378 -8.70 4.17 -22.65
CA ARG A 378 -7.90 5.02 -21.78
C ARG A 378 -8.79 5.94 -20.93
N ASP A 379 -9.75 6.61 -21.56
CA ASP A 379 -10.64 7.53 -20.85
C ASP A 379 -11.53 6.81 -19.82
N LEU A 380 -12.01 5.61 -20.13
CA LEU A 380 -12.74 4.75 -19.20
C LEU A 380 -11.87 4.30 -18.00
N ILE A 381 -10.59 3.97 -18.23
CA ILE A 381 -9.64 3.63 -17.16
C ILE A 381 -9.41 4.85 -16.26
N LEU A 382 -9.22 6.04 -16.83
CA LEU A 382 -9.04 7.28 -16.07
C LEU A 382 -10.28 7.62 -15.23
N ALA A 383 -11.49 7.51 -15.82
CA ALA A 383 -12.76 7.69 -15.10
C ALA A 383 -12.91 6.68 -13.96
N GLY A 384 -12.63 5.41 -14.23
CA GLY A 384 -12.67 4.34 -13.24
C GLY A 384 -11.71 4.57 -12.08
N ALA A 385 -10.49 5.04 -12.38
CA ALA A 385 -9.50 5.38 -11.36
C ALA A 385 -9.97 6.52 -10.47
N LEU A 386 -10.38 7.65 -11.07
CA LEU A 386 -10.86 8.81 -10.33
C LEU A 386 -11.98 8.45 -9.36
N ILE A 387 -12.98 7.70 -9.85
CA ILE A 387 -14.13 7.29 -9.04
C ILE A 387 -13.70 6.28 -7.97
N SER A 388 -12.92 5.26 -8.31
CA SER A 388 -12.51 4.22 -7.36
C SER A 388 -11.58 4.75 -6.26
N ILE A 389 -10.64 5.66 -6.59
CA ILE A 389 -9.79 6.33 -5.61
C ILE A 389 -10.64 7.20 -4.67
N SER A 390 -11.57 7.98 -5.24
CA SER A 390 -12.46 8.85 -4.46
C SER A 390 -13.38 8.08 -3.51
N LEU A 391 -13.85 6.90 -3.93
CA LEU A 391 -14.73 6.04 -3.14
C LEU A 391 -13.99 5.02 -2.27
N ASN A 392 -12.67 4.92 -2.33
CA ASN A 392 -11.91 3.95 -1.55
C ASN A 392 -12.14 4.05 -0.02
N PRO A 393 -12.23 5.25 0.60
CA PRO A 393 -12.59 5.37 2.01
C PRO A 393 -13.95 4.74 2.35
N VAL A 394 -14.91 4.80 1.41
CA VAL A 394 -16.22 4.16 1.57
C VAL A 394 -16.06 2.64 1.59
N CYS A 395 -15.17 2.07 0.78
CA CYS A 395 -14.88 0.63 0.79
C CYS A 395 -14.36 0.16 2.16
N PHE A 396 -13.47 0.91 2.80
CA PHE A 396 -13.01 0.61 4.16
C PHE A 396 -14.14 0.70 5.19
N HIS A 397 -14.99 1.71 5.08
CA HIS A 397 -16.16 1.83 5.96
C HIS A 397 -17.13 0.65 5.77
N VAL A 398 -17.47 0.32 4.52
CA VAL A 398 -18.35 -0.81 4.20
C VAL A 398 -17.75 -2.13 4.69
N SER A 399 -16.45 -2.35 4.52
CA SER A 399 -15.76 -3.53 5.00
C SER A 399 -15.87 -3.67 6.53
N HIS A 400 -15.73 -2.57 7.26
CA HIS A 400 -15.90 -2.55 8.71
C HIS A 400 -17.33 -2.88 9.14
N VAL A 401 -18.33 -2.26 8.51
CA VAL A 401 -19.76 -2.54 8.77
C VAL A 401 -20.11 -3.99 8.42
N ALA A 402 -19.63 -4.48 7.27
CA ALA A 402 -19.83 -5.86 6.84
C ALA A 402 -19.23 -6.86 7.83
N TYR A 403 -18.03 -6.59 8.35
CA TYR A 403 -17.41 -7.40 9.39
C TYR A 403 -18.26 -7.43 10.67
N GLN A 404 -18.69 -6.26 11.16
CA GLN A 404 -19.53 -6.18 12.36
C GLN A 404 -20.87 -6.90 12.19
N TRP A 405 -21.51 -6.73 11.02
CA TRP A 405 -22.75 -7.40 10.71
C TRP A 405 -22.57 -8.91 10.66
N ALA A 406 -21.54 -9.40 9.97
CA ALA A 406 -21.21 -10.81 9.89
C ALA A 406 -20.86 -11.39 11.27
N ALA A 407 -20.11 -10.68 12.10
CA ALA A 407 -19.77 -11.09 13.47
C ALA A 407 -21.01 -11.24 14.37
N ARG A 408 -22.05 -10.43 14.15
CA ARG A 408 -23.32 -10.52 14.90
C ARG A 408 -24.19 -11.71 14.46
N HIS A 409 -24.24 -12.00 13.15
CA HIS A 409 -25.20 -12.97 12.60
C HIS A 409 -24.60 -14.37 12.42
N PHE A 410 -23.31 -14.50 12.20
CA PHE A 410 -22.63 -15.74 11.82
C PHE A 410 -21.57 -16.21 12.83
N LYS A 411 -21.74 -15.89 14.13
CA LYS A 411 -20.80 -16.28 15.22
C LYS A 411 -20.39 -17.78 15.22
N LYS A 412 -21.21 -18.67 14.65
CA LYS A 412 -20.97 -20.11 14.55
C LYS A 412 -20.57 -20.60 13.15
N SER A 413 -20.39 -19.68 12.20
CA SER A 413 -20.01 -20.08 10.84
C SER A 413 -18.54 -20.47 10.78
N PRO A 414 -18.17 -21.49 10.02
CA PRO A 414 -16.77 -21.82 9.74
C PRO A 414 -15.94 -20.61 9.25
N LEU A 415 -16.56 -19.66 8.54
CA LEU A 415 -15.91 -18.43 8.05
C LEU A 415 -15.35 -17.53 9.17
N PHE A 416 -15.90 -17.62 10.38
CA PHE A 416 -15.35 -17.02 11.60
C PHE A 416 -14.48 -18.00 12.38
N ILE A 417 -14.73 -19.30 12.21
CA ILE A 417 -14.05 -20.40 12.89
C ILE A 417 -12.77 -20.82 12.16
N PHE A 418 -12.63 -20.54 10.84
CA PHE A 418 -11.49 -20.95 10.01
C PHE A 418 -10.12 -20.45 10.53
N THR A 419 -10.09 -19.60 11.54
CA THR A 419 -8.86 -19.05 12.06
C THR A 419 -8.69 -19.17 13.57
N GLU A 420 -9.71 -19.53 14.31
CA GLU A 420 -9.64 -19.44 15.77
C GLU A 420 -9.55 -20.78 16.50
N HIS A 421 -9.99 -21.90 15.91
CA HIS A 421 -10.25 -23.10 16.71
C HIS A 421 -9.00 -23.87 17.15
N ASP A 422 -7.88 -23.86 16.42
CA ASP A 422 -6.70 -24.63 16.85
C ASP A 422 -5.56 -23.77 17.44
N LEU A 423 -5.49 -22.48 17.04
CA LEU A 423 -4.41 -21.59 17.47
C LEU A 423 -4.89 -20.41 18.32
N ALA A 424 -6.18 -20.11 18.33
CA ALA A 424 -6.76 -19.00 19.11
C ALA A 424 -7.05 -19.35 20.55
N HIS A 425 -7.11 -20.62 20.88
CA HIS A 425 -7.38 -21.08 22.24
C HIS A 425 -6.24 -21.95 22.77
N LEU A 426 -5.95 -21.85 24.06
CA LEU A 426 -5.19 -22.88 24.75
C LEU A 426 -6.05 -24.14 24.80
N ARG A 427 -5.44 -25.32 24.70
CA ARG A 427 -6.15 -26.56 24.95
C ARG A 427 -6.70 -26.56 26.38
N GLN A 428 -7.81 -27.23 26.57
CA GLN A 428 -8.47 -27.21 27.87
C GLN A 428 -7.59 -27.81 29.00
N ASP A 429 -6.82 -28.84 28.69
CA ASP A 429 -5.81 -29.44 29.56
C ASP A 429 -4.66 -28.45 29.89
N GLU A 430 -4.17 -27.70 28.88
CA GLU A 430 -3.17 -26.65 29.07
C GLU A 430 -3.72 -25.53 29.97
N ARG A 431 -4.93 -25.06 29.69
CA ARG A 431 -5.58 -24.00 30.45
C ARG A 431 -5.81 -24.38 31.91
N GLU A 432 -6.14 -25.66 32.21
CA GLU A 432 -6.35 -26.14 33.55
C GLU A 432 -5.02 -26.30 34.34
N ALA A 433 -3.94 -26.64 33.64
CA ALA A 433 -2.61 -26.81 34.24
C ALA A 433 -1.94 -25.49 34.65
N LEU A 434 -2.21 -24.40 33.90
CA LEU A 434 -1.59 -23.09 34.12
C LEU A 434 -2.01 -22.48 35.48
N ARG A 435 -1.01 -22.03 36.26
CA ARG A 435 -1.17 -21.27 37.49
C ARG A 435 -0.19 -20.09 37.48
N GLU A 436 -0.61 -18.93 37.94
CA GLU A 436 0.26 -17.73 38.10
C GLU A 436 1.10 -17.42 36.87
N LEU A 437 0.46 -17.41 35.69
CA LEU A 437 1.13 -17.21 34.41
C LEU A 437 1.41 -15.73 34.09
N VAL A 438 2.35 -15.48 33.20
CA VAL A 438 2.58 -14.20 32.58
C VAL A 438 2.06 -14.25 31.15
N ILE A 439 1.29 -13.23 30.72
CA ILE A 439 0.88 -13.08 29.32
C ILE A 439 1.87 -12.15 28.64
N LEU A 440 2.47 -12.61 27.53
CA LEU A 440 3.34 -11.79 26.67
C LEU A 440 2.62 -11.51 25.35
N VAL A 441 2.33 -10.25 25.10
CA VAL A 441 1.71 -9.80 23.85
C VAL A 441 2.77 -9.26 22.89
N GLY A 442 2.90 -9.90 21.74
CA GLY A 442 3.89 -9.60 20.71
C GLY A 442 5.20 -10.38 20.90
N HIS A 443 5.46 -11.34 20.02
CA HIS A 443 6.70 -12.15 20.01
C HIS A 443 7.63 -11.73 18.86
N GLY A 444 7.80 -10.40 18.69
CA GLY A 444 8.81 -9.80 17.82
C GLY A 444 10.23 -9.87 18.43
N ARG A 445 11.13 -9.01 17.99
CA ARG A 445 12.52 -8.95 18.49
C ARG A 445 12.60 -8.83 20.02
N VAL A 446 11.86 -7.91 20.59
CA VAL A 446 11.84 -7.67 22.06
C VAL A 446 11.14 -8.82 22.78
N GLY A 447 9.95 -9.22 22.31
CA GLY A 447 9.19 -10.32 22.92
C GLY A 447 9.97 -11.64 22.96
N LYS A 448 10.76 -11.93 21.91
CA LYS A 448 11.64 -13.12 21.87
C LYS A 448 12.70 -13.11 22.99
N HIS A 449 13.29 -11.96 23.29
CA HIS A 449 14.24 -11.84 24.40
C HIS A 449 13.53 -11.99 25.75
N ILE A 450 12.36 -11.38 25.91
CA ILE A 450 11.57 -11.48 27.14
C ILE A 450 11.15 -12.94 27.39
N SER A 451 10.60 -13.63 26.37
CA SER A 451 10.16 -15.01 26.50
C SER A 451 11.30 -15.95 26.89
N ALA A 452 12.48 -15.78 26.32
CA ALA A 452 13.66 -16.57 26.66
C ALA A 452 14.09 -16.39 28.12
N HIS A 453 14.03 -15.16 28.65
CA HIS A 453 14.37 -14.87 30.05
C HIS A 453 13.33 -15.43 31.03
N LEU A 454 12.02 -15.29 30.71
CA LEU A 454 10.95 -15.83 31.54
C LEU A 454 11.01 -17.37 31.59
N GLN A 455 11.29 -18.00 30.44
CA GLN A 455 11.47 -19.46 30.37
C GLN A 455 12.69 -19.93 31.20
N SER A 456 13.81 -19.20 31.14
CA SER A 456 14.98 -19.52 31.94
C SER A 456 14.74 -19.35 33.45
N ALA A 457 13.79 -18.48 33.83
CA ALA A 457 13.33 -18.28 35.20
C ALA A 457 12.21 -19.27 35.61
N HIS A 458 11.85 -20.23 34.77
CA HIS A 458 10.75 -21.18 34.96
C HIS A 458 9.40 -20.53 35.27
N ILE A 459 9.13 -19.35 34.68
CA ILE A 459 7.85 -18.66 34.79
C ILE A 459 6.91 -19.18 33.70
N GLU A 460 5.70 -19.59 34.06
CA GLU A 460 4.68 -20.01 33.13
C GLU A 460 4.29 -18.83 32.21
N LEU A 461 4.36 -19.06 30.91
CA LEU A 461 4.21 -18.02 29.89
C LEU A 461 3.15 -18.41 28.86
N VAL A 462 2.22 -17.52 28.59
CA VAL A 462 1.33 -17.59 27.41
C VAL A 462 1.68 -16.45 26.48
N VAL A 463 1.99 -16.77 25.24
CA VAL A 463 2.33 -15.78 24.21
C VAL A 463 1.12 -15.51 23.34
N ILE A 464 0.77 -14.23 23.13
CA ILE A 464 -0.22 -13.80 22.15
C ILE A 464 0.52 -13.08 21.03
N ASP A 465 0.34 -13.52 19.80
CA ASP A 465 0.88 -12.82 18.63
C ASP A 465 -0.14 -12.82 17.49
N ALA A 466 -0.23 -11.72 16.76
CA ALA A 466 -1.12 -11.61 15.60
C ALA A 466 -0.64 -12.43 14.38
N ASN A 467 0.64 -12.80 14.37
CA ASN A 467 1.24 -13.59 13.28
C ASN A 467 1.08 -15.09 13.56
N ARG A 468 0.19 -15.72 12.78
CA ARG A 468 -0.15 -17.13 12.90
C ARG A 468 1.05 -18.07 12.72
N GLU A 469 1.90 -17.84 11.72
CA GLU A 469 3.07 -18.69 11.46
C GLU A 469 4.05 -18.65 12.64
N ARG A 470 4.15 -17.48 13.28
CA ARG A 470 4.96 -17.34 14.50
C ARG A 470 4.38 -18.11 15.66
N VAL A 471 3.06 -18.10 15.81
CA VAL A 471 2.37 -18.87 16.85
C VAL A 471 2.48 -20.38 16.59
N GLU A 472 2.36 -20.83 15.35
CA GLU A 472 2.59 -22.22 14.96
C GLU A 472 4.02 -22.66 15.34
N ALA A 473 5.02 -21.88 14.95
CA ALA A 473 6.41 -22.15 15.31
C ALA A 473 6.65 -22.15 16.83
N LEU A 474 6.01 -21.26 17.59
CA LEU A 474 6.10 -21.23 19.05
C LEU A 474 5.54 -22.50 19.67
N ARG A 475 4.38 -22.98 19.21
CA ARG A 475 3.77 -24.23 19.68
C ARG A 475 4.63 -25.46 19.35
N GLU A 476 5.23 -25.51 18.16
CA GLU A 476 6.20 -26.55 17.79
C GLU A 476 7.42 -26.59 18.75
N HIS A 477 7.82 -25.43 19.26
CA HIS A 477 8.88 -25.31 20.26
C HIS A 477 8.40 -25.48 21.71
N GLY A 478 7.14 -25.86 21.92
CA GLY A 478 6.59 -26.17 23.25
C GLY A 478 6.13 -24.95 24.05
N PHE A 479 5.95 -23.79 23.43
CA PHE A 479 5.34 -22.63 24.08
C PHE A 479 3.82 -22.71 24.05
N HIS A 480 3.17 -22.28 25.12
CA HIS A 480 1.76 -21.96 25.10
C HIS A 480 1.57 -20.64 24.33
N ALA A 481 1.04 -20.71 23.13
CA ALA A 481 0.89 -19.55 22.28
C ALA A 481 -0.48 -19.49 21.61
N ILE A 482 -1.02 -18.27 21.46
CA ILE A 482 -2.33 -17.97 20.90
C ILE A 482 -2.18 -16.99 19.74
N ALA A 483 -2.82 -17.30 18.61
CA ALA A 483 -2.90 -16.40 17.49
C ALA A 483 -4.12 -15.49 17.65
N GLY A 484 -3.91 -14.18 17.81
CA GLY A 484 -5.00 -13.22 17.94
C GLY A 484 -4.52 -11.80 18.25
N ASP A 485 -5.48 -10.88 18.20
CA ASP A 485 -5.29 -9.48 18.58
C ASP A 485 -5.70 -9.31 20.06
N ALA A 486 -4.71 -9.06 20.92
CA ALA A 486 -4.91 -8.93 22.36
C ALA A 486 -5.72 -7.68 22.77
N SER A 487 -6.07 -6.80 21.84
CA SER A 487 -6.99 -5.69 22.11
C SER A 487 -8.47 -6.13 22.25
N TYR A 488 -8.78 -7.40 21.98
CA TYR A 488 -10.12 -7.97 22.17
C TYR A 488 -10.22 -8.80 23.44
N ASP A 489 -11.33 -8.63 24.16
CA ASP A 489 -11.64 -9.34 25.40
C ASP A 489 -11.54 -10.86 25.25
N VAL A 490 -12.06 -11.38 24.12
CA VAL A 490 -12.05 -12.82 23.83
C VAL A 490 -10.63 -13.39 23.80
N THR A 491 -9.70 -12.71 23.12
CA THR A 491 -8.31 -13.18 23.01
C THR A 491 -7.61 -13.23 24.35
N LEU A 492 -7.85 -12.23 25.23
CA LEU A 492 -7.28 -12.22 26.58
C LEU A 492 -7.93 -13.28 27.50
N HIS A 493 -9.21 -13.53 27.34
CA HIS A 493 -9.89 -14.64 28.02
C HIS A 493 -9.33 -16.00 27.59
N ASP A 494 -9.07 -16.18 26.29
CA ASP A 494 -8.49 -17.41 25.74
C ASP A 494 -7.06 -17.64 26.24
N ALA A 495 -6.32 -16.54 26.50
CA ALA A 495 -5.01 -16.54 27.14
C ALA A 495 -5.08 -16.73 28.67
N ALA A 496 -6.25 -16.97 29.24
CA ALA A 496 -6.47 -17.15 30.65
C ALA A 496 -6.02 -15.96 31.53
N ILE A 497 -6.40 -14.72 31.11
CA ILE A 497 -6.04 -13.48 31.83
C ILE A 497 -6.47 -13.51 33.31
N GLU A 498 -7.51 -14.26 33.64
CA GLU A 498 -7.99 -14.43 35.02
C GLU A 498 -6.92 -15.05 35.94
N LYS A 499 -6.04 -15.89 35.36
CA LYS A 499 -4.94 -16.56 36.07
C LYS A 499 -3.61 -15.80 35.96
N ALA A 500 -3.53 -14.78 35.09
CA ALA A 500 -2.29 -14.05 34.84
C ALA A 500 -1.90 -13.17 36.02
N MET A 501 -0.66 -13.26 36.49
CA MET A 501 -0.08 -12.36 37.48
C MET A 501 0.37 -11.03 36.87
N ALA A 502 0.74 -11.05 35.61
CA ALA A 502 1.17 -9.88 34.86
C ALA A 502 0.90 -10.04 33.37
N ILE A 503 0.77 -8.92 32.69
CA ILE A 503 0.76 -8.82 31.20
C ILE A 503 1.93 -7.96 30.75
N ILE A 504 2.69 -8.44 29.77
CA ILE A 504 3.81 -7.73 29.15
C ILE A 504 3.41 -7.40 27.71
N VAL A 505 3.33 -6.13 27.39
CA VAL A 505 2.93 -5.64 26.06
C VAL A 505 4.18 -5.20 25.33
N ALA A 506 4.62 -6.01 24.36
CA ALA A 506 5.83 -5.79 23.56
C ALA A 506 5.52 -5.46 22.09
N VAL A 507 4.28 -5.04 21.78
CA VAL A 507 3.89 -4.62 20.43
C VAL A 507 4.55 -3.28 20.06
N PRO A 508 4.86 -3.06 18.77
CA PRO A 508 5.54 -1.84 18.34
C PRO A 508 4.61 -0.62 18.25
N ASN A 509 3.30 -0.83 18.12
CA ASN A 509 2.32 0.25 17.91
C ASN A 509 1.80 0.75 19.28
N PRO A 510 2.02 2.03 19.64
CA PRO A 510 1.58 2.58 20.93
C PRO A 510 0.06 2.64 21.09
N TYR A 511 -0.69 2.85 19.99
CA TYR A 511 -2.16 2.83 20.06
C TYR A 511 -2.72 1.44 20.34
N GLU A 512 -2.13 0.42 19.74
CA GLU A 512 -2.45 -0.97 20.02
C GLU A 512 -2.10 -1.33 21.47
N ALA A 513 -0.91 -0.92 21.93
CA ALA A 513 -0.48 -1.11 23.30
C ALA A 513 -1.47 -0.49 24.32
N ARG A 514 -1.93 0.74 24.07
CA ARG A 514 -2.95 1.42 24.92
C ARG A 514 -4.24 0.61 25.01
N ARG A 515 -4.78 0.19 23.85
CA ARG A 515 -6.01 -0.62 23.81
C ARG A 515 -5.87 -1.94 24.56
N ILE A 516 -4.73 -2.62 24.40
CA ILE A 516 -4.45 -3.88 25.09
C ILE A 516 -4.44 -3.66 26.61
N VAL A 517 -3.80 -2.59 27.09
CA VAL A 517 -3.75 -2.24 28.51
C VAL A 517 -5.15 -1.92 29.06
N GLU A 518 -5.92 -1.12 28.33
CA GLU A 518 -7.31 -0.78 28.70
C GLU A 518 -8.17 -2.05 28.81
N THR A 519 -8.12 -2.93 27.81
CA THR A 519 -8.86 -4.19 27.79
C THR A 519 -8.42 -5.12 28.94
N ALA A 520 -7.11 -5.27 29.14
CA ALA A 520 -6.57 -6.13 30.20
C ALA A 520 -7.01 -5.66 31.60
N ARG A 521 -6.98 -4.34 31.84
CA ARG A 521 -7.45 -3.75 33.10
C ARG A 521 -8.96 -3.83 33.29
N GLY A 522 -9.71 -3.71 32.17
CA GLY A 522 -11.16 -3.91 32.18
C GLY A 522 -11.54 -5.32 32.59
N LEU A 523 -10.79 -6.33 32.15
CA LEU A 523 -11.02 -7.74 32.49
C LEU A 523 -10.47 -8.13 33.86
N LYS A 524 -9.30 -7.60 34.24
CA LYS A 524 -8.65 -7.87 35.51
C LYS A 524 -8.11 -6.58 36.14
N PRO A 525 -8.94 -5.83 36.91
CA PRO A 525 -8.48 -4.65 37.64
C PRO A 525 -7.39 -5.03 38.65
N GLY A 526 -6.22 -4.49 38.52
CA GLY A 526 -5.08 -4.81 39.41
C GLY A 526 -4.06 -5.79 38.82
N ILE A 527 -4.21 -6.21 37.57
CA ILE A 527 -3.16 -6.93 36.87
C ILE A 527 -1.93 -6.03 36.73
N LYS A 528 -0.73 -6.60 36.98
CA LYS A 528 0.52 -5.88 36.74
C LYS A 528 0.75 -5.76 35.25
N VAL A 529 0.99 -4.54 34.78
CA VAL A 529 1.18 -4.26 33.36
C VAL A 529 2.59 -3.74 33.13
N LEU A 530 3.32 -4.35 32.21
CA LEU A 530 4.59 -3.86 31.71
C LEU A 530 4.43 -3.54 30.22
N VAL A 531 4.73 -2.32 29.83
CA VAL A 531 4.58 -1.87 28.45
C VAL A 531 5.92 -1.42 27.89
N ARG A 532 6.20 -1.81 26.66
CA ARG A 532 7.32 -1.27 25.92
C ARG A 532 6.97 0.13 25.43
N ALA A 533 7.70 1.14 25.87
CA ALA A 533 7.63 2.50 25.35
C ALA A 533 8.82 2.78 24.41
N HIS A 534 8.64 3.69 23.43
CA HIS A 534 9.65 4.05 22.44
C HIS A 534 10.22 5.46 22.68
N ASN A 535 9.50 6.27 23.45
CA ASN A 535 9.88 7.65 23.79
C ASN A 535 9.37 8.03 25.18
N ASP A 536 9.86 9.17 25.68
CA ASP A 536 9.53 9.68 27.02
C ASP A 536 8.06 10.11 27.16
N GLU A 537 7.39 10.45 26.06
CA GLU A 537 5.99 10.84 26.06
C GLU A 537 5.08 9.62 26.28
N GLU A 538 5.37 8.54 25.58
CA GLU A 538 4.68 7.24 25.80
C GLU A 538 4.91 6.72 27.22
N MET A 539 6.14 6.84 27.73
CA MET A 539 6.48 6.40 29.08
C MET A 539 5.66 7.17 30.12
N ARG A 540 5.58 8.51 30.01
CA ARG A 540 4.75 9.33 30.91
C ARG A 540 3.27 8.94 30.85
N TYR A 541 2.75 8.72 29.62
CA TYR A 541 1.35 8.33 29.47
C TYR A 541 1.04 7.02 30.19
N PHE A 542 1.90 5.99 30.08
CA PHE A 542 1.67 4.73 30.74
C PHE A 542 1.90 4.80 32.26
N ASP A 543 2.84 5.62 32.73
CA ASP A 543 3.06 5.87 34.15
C ASP A 543 1.87 6.59 34.82
N GLU A 544 1.25 7.56 34.12
CA GLU A 544 0.05 8.26 34.59
C GLU A 544 -1.18 7.33 34.69
N GLN A 545 -1.18 6.28 33.88
CA GLN A 545 -2.24 5.27 33.94
C GLN A 545 -2.00 4.20 35.01
N GLY A 546 -0.86 4.18 35.72
CA GLY A 546 -0.49 3.24 36.78
C GLY A 546 0.18 2.00 36.20
#